data_985264319e4bc1fec7284f03dfa36715
#
_entry.id   985264319e4bc1fec7284f03dfa36715
#
_cell.length_a   1.000
_cell.length_b   1.000
_cell.length_c   1.000
_cell.angle_alpha   90.00
_cell.angle_beta   90.00
_cell.angle_gamma   90.00
#
_symmetry.space_group_name_H-M   'P 1'
#
loop_
_entity.id
_entity.type
_entity.pdbx_description
1 polymer ?
#
loop_
_entity_poly.entity_id
_entity_poly.type
_entity_poly.pdbx_seq_one_letter_code
_entity_poly.pdbx_strand_id
1 'polypeptide(L)'
;MFKEKAKDWDMNEMVKQLTSAISGCIIDNVDLKEKMHVMDFGAGTGLISSKVAPHVNKITAVDISQSMLEQLISKQELKDKVEILCQDITTQPTGDSYDLIMSAMAMHHIKDTDNMVKQFAAHLKPGAKVALADLDKEDGSFHPEGIEGVYHDGFERNEFQTILEKNGFKDINFVTALTVPKEEKLYPVFFVVATKA
;
A
#
# COMPACT_ATOMS: atom_id res chain seq x y z
N MET A 1 -3.77 15.79 10.32
CA MET A 1 -3.64 14.48 10.99
C MET A 1 -2.27 13.83 10.76
N PHE A 2 -1.81 13.61 9.52
CA PHE A 2 -0.52 12.96 9.25
C PHE A 2 0.72 13.82 9.56
N LYS A 3 0.61 15.14 9.50
CA LYS A 3 1.75 16.07 9.66
C LYS A 3 2.44 15.99 11.04
N GLU A 4 1.69 15.78 12.11
CA GLU A 4 2.24 15.64 13.47
C GLU A 4 2.75 14.22 13.75
N LYS A 5 2.18 13.22 13.11
CA LYS A 5 2.55 11.81 13.27
C LYS A 5 3.83 11.42 12.50
N ALA A 6 4.20 12.17 11.45
CA ALA A 6 5.30 11.79 10.55
C ALA A 6 6.65 11.60 11.26
N LYS A 7 6.95 12.41 12.31
CA LYS A 7 8.24 12.34 13.01
C LYS A 7 8.43 11.08 13.86
N ASP A 8 7.33 10.59 14.47
CA ASP A 8 7.38 9.46 15.40
C ASP A 8 6.78 8.17 14.78
N TRP A 9 6.34 8.24 13.52
CA TRP A 9 5.67 7.15 12.83
C TRP A 9 6.52 5.88 12.79
N ASP A 10 7.78 6.03 12.41
CA ASP A 10 8.73 4.93 12.29
C ASP A 10 9.17 4.33 13.64
N MET A 11 8.88 5.01 14.76
CA MET A 11 9.17 4.53 16.11
C MET A 11 8.07 3.62 16.67
N ASN A 12 6.88 3.62 16.06
CA ASN A 12 5.74 2.85 16.51
C ASN A 12 5.95 1.35 16.27
N GLU A 13 5.89 0.53 17.33
CA GLU A 13 6.14 -0.91 17.25
C GLU A 13 5.11 -1.66 16.39
N MET A 14 3.83 -1.26 16.43
CA MET A 14 2.81 -1.84 15.55
C MET A 14 3.12 -1.55 14.08
N VAL A 15 3.52 -0.32 13.76
CA VAL A 15 3.91 0.07 12.39
C VAL A 15 5.11 -0.74 11.91
N LYS A 16 6.11 -0.97 12.77
CA LYS A 16 7.28 -1.81 12.43
C LYS A 16 6.89 -3.27 12.16
N GLN A 17 6.03 -3.84 13.00
CA GLN A 17 5.54 -5.20 12.82
C GLN A 17 4.74 -5.35 11.53
N LEU A 18 3.80 -4.43 11.26
CA LEU A 18 3.05 -4.37 10.01
C LEU A 18 3.98 -4.27 8.79
N THR A 19 4.92 -3.32 8.84
CA THR A 19 5.90 -3.14 7.75
C THR A 19 6.70 -4.42 7.49
N SER A 20 7.20 -5.06 8.55
CA SER A 20 8.00 -6.29 8.42
C SER A 20 7.19 -7.42 7.80
N ALA A 21 5.97 -7.64 8.29
CA ALA A 21 5.10 -8.70 7.78
C ALA A 21 4.68 -8.47 6.33
N ILE A 22 4.20 -7.25 6.01
CA ILE A 22 3.73 -6.92 4.65
C ILE A 22 4.89 -6.92 3.65
N SER A 23 6.05 -6.34 3.99
CA SER A 23 7.21 -6.38 3.10
C SER A 23 7.73 -7.81 2.88
N GLY A 24 7.68 -8.68 3.91
CA GLY A 24 7.95 -10.10 3.76
C GLY A 24 7.01 -10.76 2.75
N CYS A 25 5.69 -10.52 2.88
CA CYS A 25 4.71 -11.01 1.91
C CYS A 25 4.99 -10.52 0.48
N ILE A 26 5.39 -9.26 0.29
CA ILE A 26 5.77 -8.73 -1.03
C ILE A 26 6.95 -9.52 -1.59
N ILE A 27 8.04 -9.67 -0.82
CA ILE A 27 9.27 -10.33 -1.25
C ILE A 27 9.01 -11.82 -1.57
N ASP A 28 8.18 -12.50 -0.79
CA ASP A 28 7.91 -13.93 -0.93
C ASP A 28 6.94 -14.26 -2.07
N ASN A 29 6.01 -13.34 -2.43
CA ASN A 29 4.95 -13.60 -3.40
C ASN A 29 5.08 -12.83 -4.72
N VAL A 30 6.00 -11.86 -4.81
CA VAL A 30 6.28 -11.11 -6.03
C VAL A 30 7.71 -11.39 -6.47
N ASP A 31 7.87 -11.89 -7.69
CA ASP A 31 9.19 -12.10 -8.29
C ASP A 31 9.81 -10.74 -8.68
N LEU A 32 10.35 -10.03 -7.67
CA LEU A 32 10.98 -8.73 -7.83
C LEU A 32 12.20 -8.81 -8.72
N LYS A 33 12.37 -7.86 -9.62
CA LYS A 33 13.49 -7.78 -10.55
C LYS A 33 14.16 -6.42 -10.48
N GLU A 34 15.50 -6.40 -10.58
CA GLU A 34 16.31 -5.18 -10.56
C GLU A 34 15.91 -4.14 -11.63
N LYS A 35 15.21 -4.54 -12.69
CA LYS A 35 14.75 -3.63 -13.75
C LYS A 35 13.37 -3.03 -13.51
N MET A 36 12.66 -3.45 -12.47
CA MET A 36 11.28 -3.00 -12.23
C MET A 36 11.22 -1.54 -11.81
N HIS A 37 10.19 -0.85 -12.34
CA HIS A 37 9.70 0.43 -11.84
C HIS A 37 8.44 0.18 -11.04
N VAL A 38 8.45 0.51 -9.76
CA VAL A 38 7.39 0.21 -8.79
C VAL A 38 6.70 1.50 -8.34
N MET A 39 5.38 1.49 -8.21
CA MET A 39 4.65 2.52 -7.47
C MET A 39 4.40 2.03 -6.04
N ASP A 40 4.70 2.86 -5.05
CA ASP A 40 4.28 2.70 -3.66
C ASP A 40 3.12 3.67 -3.39
N PHE A 41 1.90 3.16 -3.36
CA PHE A 41 0.67 3.96 -3.18
C PHE A 41 0.33 4.09 -1.70
N GLY A 42 0.23 5.34 -1.23
CA GLY A 42 0.12 5.64 0.19
C GLY A 42 1.44 5.37 0.91
N ALA A 43 2.55 5.78 0.30
CA ALA A 43 3.90 5.42 0.72
C ALA A 43 4.26 5.88 2.14
N GLY A 44 3.58 6.90 2.67
CA GLY A 44 3.85 7.45 3.99
C GLY A 44 5.33 7.84 4.15
N THR A 45 5.95 7.38 5.20
CA THR A 45 7.38 7.60 5.48
C THR A 45 8.31 6.65 4.71
N GLY A 46 7.78 5.79 3.82
CA GLY A 46 8.57 4.91 2.96
C GLY A 46 9.13 3.66 3.64
N LEU A 47 8.48 3.16 4.68
CA LEU A 47 8.92 1.95 5.38
C LEU A 47 8.88 0.70 4.49
N ILE A 48 7.83 0.54 3.65
CA ILE A 48 7.75 -0.54 2.66
C ILE A 48 8.74 -0.28 1.54
N SER A 49 8.81 0.95 1.02
CA SER A 49 9.81 1.36 0.03
C SER A 49 11.23 1.01 0.45
N SER A 50 11.63 1.23 1.72
CA SER A 50 12.96 0.89 2.24
C SER A 50 13.28 -0.60 2.14
N LYS A 51 12.27 -1.47 2.27
CA LYS A 51 12.45 -2.93 2.18
C LYS A 51 12.48 -3.44 0.73
N VAL A 52 11.73 -2.78 -0.16
CA VAL A 52 11.60 -3.19 -1.57
C VAL A 52 12.69 -2.58 -2.46
N ALA A 53 13.17 -1.38 -2.16
CA ALA A 53 14.17 -0.65 -2.97
C ALA A 53 15.44 -1.45 -3.31
N PRO A 54 16.01 -2.30 -2.43
CA PRO A 54 17.18 -3.11 -2.79
C PRO A 54 16.94 -4.09 -3.94
N HIS A 55 15.69 -4.46 -4.21
CA HIS A 55 15.31 -5.53 -5.16
C HIS A 55 14.85 -4.99 -6.52
N VAL A 56 14.68 -3.66 -6.68
CA VAL A 56 14.10 -3.05 -7.87
C VAL A 56 14.96 -1.90 -8.40
N ASN A 57 14.65 -1.41 -9.62
CA ASN A 57 15.39 -0.29 -10.21
C ASN A 57 14.99 1.03 -9.55
N LYS A 58 13.68 1.29 -9.49
CA LYS A 58 13.14 2.59 -9.07
C LYS A 58 11.78 2.42 -8.42
N ILE A 59 11.49 3.29 -7.44
CA ILE A 59 10.18 3.39 -6.82
C ILE A 59 9.66 4.83 -6.99
N THR A 60 8.42 4.98 -7.45
CA THR A 60 7.66 6.22 -7.35
C THR A 60 6.77 6.13 -6.11
N ALA A 61 7.14 6.84 -5.07
CA ALA A 61 6.40 6.90 -3.82
C ALA A 61 5.31 7.98 -3.90
N VAL A 62 4.06 7.55 -3.90
CA VAL A 62 2.88 8.41 -4.03
C VAL A 62 2.18 8.55 -2.70
N ASP A 63 1.96 9.76 -2.25
CA ASP A 63 1.19 10.07 -1.04
C ASP A 63 0.58 11.47 -1.16
N ILE A 64 -0.53 11.72 -0.46
CA ILE A 64 -1.15 13.05 -0.39
C ILE A 64 -0.53 13.93 0.71
N SER A 65 0.28 13.35 1.59
CA SER A 65 0.92 14.01 2.71
C SER A 65 2.36 14.41 2.38
N GLN A 66 2.58 15.67 2.04
CA GLN A 66 3.91 16.23 1.80
C GLN A 66 4.89 15.96 2.96
N SER A 67 4.40 16.07 4.21
CA SER A 67 5.24 15.86 5.40
C SER A 67 5.70 14.40 5.59
N MET A 68 4.89 13.42 5.14
CA MET A 68 5.30 12.01 5.10
C MET A 68 6.38 11.78 4.05
N LEU A 69 6.18 12.32 2.85
CA LEU A 69 7.16 12.22 1.76
C LEU A 69 8.49 12.93 2.09
N GLU A 70 8.47 14.02 2.84
CA GLU A 70 9.69 14.69 3.34
C GLU A 70 10.48 13.78 4.29
N GLN A 71 9.81 13.01 5.15
CA GLN A 71 10.48 12.00 5.98
C GLN A 71 11.05 10.87 5.12
N LEU A 72 10.31 10.43 4.11
CA LEU A 72 10.74 9.38 3.19
C LEU A 72 12.05 9.76 2.49
N ILE A 73 12.12 10.93 1.85
CA ILE A 73 13.33 11.37 1.12
C ILE A 73 14.52 11.71 2.03
N SER A 74 14.29 11.89 3.34
CA SER A 74 15.37 12.07 4.31
C SER A 74 16.17 10.79 4.57
N LYS A 75 15.64 9.62 4.17
CA LYS A 75 16.28 8.32 4.37
C LYS A 75 17.37 8.09 3.32
N GLN A 76 18.60 7.92 3.78
CA GLN A 76 19.78 7.78 2.91
C GLN A 76 19.69 6.56 1.97
N GLU A 77 19.12 5.46 2.45
CA GLU A 77 18.94 4.23 1.69
C GLU A 77 17.95 4.34 0.51
N LEU A 78 17.11 5.40 0.50
CA LEU A 78 16.11 5.64 -0.55
C LEU A 78 16.56 6.67 -1.60
N LYS A 79 17.60 7.46 -1.30
CA LYS A 79 17.99 8.67 -2.04
C LYS A 79 18.13 8.49 -3.55
N ASP A 80 18.71 7.38 -3.99
CA ASP A 80 18.99 7.13 -5.42
C ASP A 80 17.98 6.18 -6.07
N LYS A 81 17.02 5.68 -5.30
CA LYS A 81 16.04 4.68 -5.74
C LYS A 81 14.60 5.19 -5.76
N VAL A 82 14.30 6.24 -5.01
CA VAL A 82 12.93 6.70 -4.82
C VAL A 82 12.76 8.13 -5.28
N GLU A 83 11.76 8.36 -6.11
CA GLU A 83 11.20 9.69 -6.37
C GLU A 83 9.84 9.80 -5.67
N ILE A 84 9.54 11.00 -5.19
CA ILE A 84 8.27 11.28 -4.52
C ILE A 84 7.28 11.99 -5.43
N LEU A 85 6.00 11.68 -5.27
CA LEU A 85 4.90 12.34 -5.94
C LEU A 85 3.79 12.65 -4.94
N CYS A 86 3.68 13.93 -4.53
CA CYS A 86 2.61 14.39 -3.63
C CYS A 86 1.32 14.62 -4.42
N GLN A 87 0.51 13.58 -4.58
CA GLN A 87 -0.62 13.59 -5.49
C GLN A 87 -1.65 12.52 -5.13
N ASP A 88 -2.93 12.81 -5.39
CA ASP A 88 -4.00 11.82 -5.38
C ASP A 88 -4.20 11.27 -6.80
N ILE A 89 -3.72 10.06 -7.06
CA ILE A 89 -3.83 9.41 -8.37
C ILE A 89 -5.27 8.97 -8.71
N THR A 90 -6.18 8.95 -7.75
CA THR A 90 -7.59 8.63 -8.02
C THR A 90 -8.30 9.75 -8.77
N THR A 91 -7.78 10.96 -8.67
CA THR A 91 -8.30 12.17 -9.33
C THR A 91 -7.36 12.74 -10.37
N GLN A 92 -6.05 12.55 -10.20
CA GLN A 92 -5.02 13.06 -11.10
C GLN A 92 -4.03 11.93 -11.42
N PRO A 93 -4.18 11.23 -12.57
CA PRO A 93 -3.28 10.15 -12.96
C PRO A 93 -1.82 10.63 -13.13
N THR A 94 -0.89 9.73 -12.89
CA THR A 94 0.53 9.94 -13.24
C THR A 94 0.75 9.78 -14.72
N GLY A 95 1.62 10.11 -15.42
CA GLY A 95 1.87 9.80 -16.84
C GLY A 95 2.59 8.47 -17.06
N ASP A 96 2.94 7.77 -15.99
CA ASP A 96 3.82 6.60 -16.01
C ASP A 96 3.06 5.27 -15.99
N SER A 97 3.77 4.20 -16.35
CA SER A 97 3.32 2.81 -16.22
C SER A 97 4.33 1.99 -15.42
N TYR A 98 3.83 1.17 -14.52
CA TYR A 98 4.62 0.46 -13.53
C TYR A 98 4.62 -1.06 -13.76
N ASP A 99 5.67 -1.72 -13.30
CA ASP A 99 5.81 -3.18 -13.29
C ASP A 99 5.16 -3.80 -12.05
N LEU A 100 4.95 -3.00 -11.00
CA LEU A 100 4.29 -3.37 -9.76
C LEU A 100 3.67 -2.11 -9.14
N ILE A 101 2.46 -2.24 -8.60
CA ILE A 101 1.92 -1.28 -7.63
C ILE A 101 1.82 -2.01 -6.29
N MET A 102 2.42 -1.44 -5.26
CA MET A 102 2.27 -1.91 -3.88
C MET A 102 1.55 -0.88 -3.03
N SER A 103 0.83 -1.34 -2.02
CA SER A 103 0.17 -0.49 -1.03
C SER A 103 0.04 -1.22 0.30
N ALA A 104 0.24 -0.52 1.40
CA ALA A 104 0.15 -1.07 2.74
C ALA A 104 -0.60 -0.13 3.67
N MET A 105 -1.74 -0.58 4.20
CA MET A 105 -2.54 0.15 5.19
C MET A 105 -2.95 1.57 4.74
N ALA A 106 -3.25 1.75 3.46
CA ALA A 106 -3.62 3.05 2.89
C ALA A 106 -4.98 3.04 2.16
N MET A 107 -5.45 1.87 1.71
CA MET A 107 -6.65 1.79 0.88
C MET A 107 -7.92 2.13 1.65
N HIS A 108 -7.99 1.85 2.96
CA HIS A 108 -9.12 2.22 3.81
C HIS A 108 -9.34 3.75 3.95
N HIS A 109 -8.36 4.54 3.52
CA HIS A 109 -8.47 6.00 3.40
C HIS A 109 -9.04 6.48 2.06
N ILE A 110 -9.34 5.58 1.13
CA ILE A 110 -9.87 5.92 -0.20
C ILE A 110 -11.36 5.60 -0.27
N LYS A 111 -12.18 6.64 -0.45
CA LYS A 111 -13.64 6.52 -0.43
C LYS A 111 -14.20 5.61 -1.54
N ASP A 112 -13.69 5.73 -2.76
CA ASP A 112 -14.12 4.97 -3.94
C ASP A 112 -13.09 3.91 -4.28
N THR A 113 -13.25 2.72 -3.69
CA THR A 113 -12.38 1.56 -3.88
C THR A 113 -12.37 1.05 -5.33
N ASP A 114 -13.52 1.08 -6.01
CA ASP A 114 -13.62 0.63 -7.41
C ASP A 114 -12.80 1.56 -8.33
N ASN A 115 -12.95 2.89 -8.16
CA ASN A 115 -12.14 3.85 -8.91
C ASN A 115 -10.64 3.71 -8.59
N MET A 116 -10.27 3.51 -7.32
CA MET A 116 -8.87 3.27 -6.93
C MET A 116 -8.28 2.07 -7.68
N VAL A 117 -8.95 0.92 -7.67
CA VAL A 117 -8.50 -0.30 -8.38
C VAL A 117 -8.44 -0.08 -9.89
N LYS A 118 -9.41 0.66 -10.46
CA LYS A 118 -9.38 1.08 -11.87
C LYS A 118 -8.15 1.92 -12.20
N GLN A 119 -7.77 2.86 -11.31
CA GLN A 119 -6.54 3.64 -11.49
C GLN A 119 -5.30 2.75 -11.39
N PHE A 120 -5.25 1.78 -10.49
CA PHE A 120 -4.15 0.82 -10.44
C PHE A 120 -4.02 0.06 -11.77
N ALA A 121 -5.14 -0.45 -12.32
CA ALA A 121 -5.13 -1.10 -13.62
C ALA A 121 -4.63 -0.18 -14.74
N ALA A 122 -5.01 1.10 -14.74
CA ALA A 122 -4.59 2.07 -15.75
C ALA A 122 -3.08 2.38 -15.69
N HIS A 123 -2.48 2.35 -14.49
CA HIS A 123 -1.06 2.64 -14.26
C HIS A 123 -0.14 1.41 -14.36
N LEU A 124 -0.68 0.22 -14.55
CA LEU A 124 0.12 -1.00 -14.69
C LEU A 124 0.39 -1.34 -16.17
N LYS A 125 1.56 -1.86 -16.44
CA LYS A 125 1.87 -2.52 -17.72
C LYS A 125 1.05 -3.81 -17.86
N PRO A 126 0.75 -4.30 -19.07
CA PRO A 126 0.13 -5.61 -19.25
C PRO A 126 0.95 -6.73 -18.57
N GLY A 127 0.29 -7.61 -17.84
CA GLY A 127 0.93 -8.68 -17.08
C GLY A 127 1.66 -8.26 -15.80
N ALA A 128 1.67 -6.95 -15.49
CA ALA A 128 2.20 -6.44 -14.22
C ALA A 128 1.25 -6.76 -13.05
N LYS A 129 1.71 -6.57 -11.83
CA LYS A 129 0.99 -7.01 -10.62
C LYS A 129 0.63 -5.85 -9.69
N VAL A 130 -0.40 -6.10 -8.89
CA VAL A 130 -0.60 -5.39 -7.61
C VAL A 130 -0.18 -6.28 -6.45
N ALA A 131 0.33 -5.67 -5.38
CA ALA A 131 0.64 -6.29 -4.09
C ALA A 131 0.09 -5.38 -2.99
N LEU A 132 -1.10 -5.70 -2.48
CA LEU A 132 -1.89 -4.81 -1.65
C LEU A 132 -2.15 -5.45 -0.29
N ALA A 133 -2.00 -4.67 0.79
CA ALA A 133 -2.30 -5.10 2.14
C ALA A 133 -3.16 -4.06 2.87
N ASP A 134 -4.21 -4.54 3.54
CA ASP A 134 -5.06 -3.73 4.39
C ASP A 134 -5.80 -4.60 5.41
N LEU A 135 -6.58 -3.99 6.29
CA LEU A 135 -7.40 -4.69 7.27
C LEU A 135 -8.45 -5.58 6.60
N ASP A 136 -8.61 -6.79 7.10
CA ASP A 136 -9.85 -7.53 6.89
C ASP A 136 -11.00 -6.75 7.54
N LYS A 137 -12.24 -6.96 7.04
CA LYS A 137 -13.42 -6.28 7.59
C LYS A 137 -13.51 -6.47 9.10
N GLU A 138 -13.70 -5.37 9.81
CA GLU A 138 -13.81 -5.32 11.27
C GLU A 138 -15.00 -4.43 11.71
N ASP A 139 -15.19 -4.23 12.99
CA ASP A 139 -16.38 -3.58 13.57
C ASP A 139 -16.22 -2.06 13.82
N GLY A 140 -15.23 -1.42 13.22
CA GLY A 140 -14.93 0.02 13.37
C GLY A 140 -14.06 0.34 14.59
N SER A 141 -13.56 -0.66 15.33
CA SER A 141 -12.81 -0.44 16.56
C SER A 141 -11.28 -0.43 16.38
N PHE A 142 -10.78 -0.71 15.19
CA PHE A 142 -9.34 -0.61 14.93
C PHE A 142 -8.84 0.83 15.01
N HIS A 143 -9.56 1.78 14.45
CA HIS A 143 -9.24 3.19 14.55
C HIS A 143 -9.93 3.85 15.75
N PRO A 144 -9.36 4.94 16.32
CA PRO A 144 -10.05 5.71 17.35
C PRO A 144 -11.39 6.26 16.84
N GLU A 145 -12.41 6.27 17.69
CA GLU A 145 -13.72 6.83 17.36
C GLU A 145 -13.62 8.29 16.90
N GLY A 146 -14.34 8.63 15.83
CA GLY A 146 -14.37 9.99 15.26
C GLY A 146 -13.14 10.39 14.46
N ILE A 147 -12.26 9.44 14.10
CA ILE A 147 -11.09 9.73 13.25
C ILE A 147 -11.54 10.12 11.85
N GLU A 148 -11.08 11.26 11.35
CA GLU A 148 -11.38 11.71 9.99
C GLU A 148 -10.47 11.01 8.97
N GLY A 149 -11.00 10.80 7.74
CA GLY A 149 -10.26 10.26 6.61
C GLY A 149 -10.15 8.72 6.58
N VAL A 150 -10.83 8.01 7.47
CA VAL A 150 -11.06 6.56 7.38
C VAL A 150 -12.47 6.36 6.81
N TYR A 151 -12.57 5.68 5.68
CA TYR A 151 -13.84 5.46 4.98
C TYR A 151 -14.29 4.00 5.01
N HIS A 152 -13.39 3.08 5.33
CA HIS A 152 -13.66 1.65 5.40
C HIS A 152 -13.10 1.04 6.68
N ASP A 153 -13.93 0.28 7.39
CA ASP A 153 -13.52 -0.56 8.53
C ASP A 153 -12.99 -1.91 8.00
N GLY A 154 -11.92 -1.84 7.18
CA GLY A 154 -11.38 -2.97 6.46
C GLY A 154 -12.25 -3.45 5.29
N PHE A 155 -11.84 -4.55 4.66
CA PHE A 155 -12.42 -5.06 3.43
C PHE A 155 -12.78 -6.55 3.55
N GLU A 156 -13.97 -6.91 3.07
CA GLU A 156 -14.32 -8.30 2.84
C GLU A 156 -13.54 -8.84 1.62
N ARG A 157 -12.76 -9.91 1.82
CA ARG A 157 -11.86 -10.44 0.77
C ARG A 157 -12.60 -10.82 -0.51
N ASN A 158 -13.78 -11.43 -0.40
CA ASN A 158 -14.58 -11.84 -1.58
C ASN A 158 -15.11 -10.62 -2.35
N GLU A 159 -15.52 -9.56 -1.64
CA GLU A 159 -15.96 -8.31 -2.27
C GLU A 159 -14.79 -7.61 -2.95
N PHE A 160 -13.64 -7.53 -2.28
CA PHE A 160 -12.44 -6.93 -2.84
C PHE A 160 -11.91 -7.72 -4.05
N GLN A 161 -11.98 -9.06 -4.01
CA GLN A 161 -11.68 -9.91 -5.17
C GLN A 161 -12.58 -9.56 -6.36
N THR A 162 -13.89 -9.41 -6.13
CA THR A 162 -14.85 -9.04 -7.19
C THR A 162 -14.51 -7.68 -7.82
N ILE A 163 -14.06 -6.72 -7.01
CA ILE A 163 -13.60 -5.40 -7.50
C ILE A 163 -12.34 -5.55 -8.34
N LEU A 164 -11.37 -6.37 -7.92
CA LEU A 164 -10.17 -6.65 -8.69
C LEU A 164 -10.51 -7.30 -10.05
N GLU A 165 -11.33 -8.35 -10.06
CA GLU A 165 -11.77 -9.06 -11.28
C GLU A 165 -12.49 -8.11 -12.25
N LYS A 166 -13.42 -7.31 -11.76
CA LYS A 166 -14.17 -6.30 -12.54
C LYS A 166 -13.23 -5.31 -13.24
N ASN A 167 -12.11 -4.96 -12.61
CA ASN A 167 -11.13 -4.02 -13.13
C ASN A 167 -9.97 -4.69 -13.91
N GLY A 168 -10.13 -5.94 -14.33
CA GLY A 168 -9.22 -6.62 -15.24
C GLY A 168 -8.02 -7.29 -14.57
N PHE A 169 -8.13 -7.64 -13.28
CA PHE A 169 -7.13 -8.44 -12.60
C PHE A 169 -7.52 -9.93 -12.59
N LYS A 170 -6.52 -10.78 -12.63
CA LYS A 170 -6.62 -12.25 -12.56
C LYS A 170 -5.52 -12.82 -11.66
N ASP A 171 -5.50 -14.14 -11.48
CA ASP A 171 -4.54 -14.84 -10.63
C ASP A 171 -4.49 -14.24 -9.21
N ILE A 172 -5.68 -13.97 -8.66
CA ILE A 172 -5.84 -13.26 -7.38
C ILE A 172 -5.60 -14.24 -6.24
N ASN A 173 -4.61 -13.96 -5.41
CA ASN A 173 -4.24 -14.81 -4.28
C ASN A 173 -4.19 -13.98 -2.98
N PHE A 174 -5.03 -14.35 -2.01
CA PHE A 174 -5.05 -13.75 -0.67
C PHE A 174 -4.32 -14.62 0.34
N VAL A 175 -3.54 -13.97 1.19
CA VAL A 175 -2.99 -14.55 2.41
C VAL A 175 -3.24 -13.61 3.59
N THR A 176 -3.06 -14.07 4.82
CA THR A 176 -3.03 -13.20 6.01
C THR A 176 -1.57 -12.83 6.28
N ALA A 177 -1.23 -11.55 6.14
CA ALA A 177 0.13 -11.07 6.39
C ALA A 177 0.46 -11.07 7.89
N LEU A 178 -0.47 -10.60 8.70
CA LEU A 178 -0.33 -10.45 10.14
C LEU A 178 -1.71 -10.37 10.78
N THR A 179 -1.82 -10.76 12.04
CA THR A 179 -2.97 -10.43 12.89
C THR A 179 -2.50 -9.49 13.99
N VAL A 180 -3.04 -8.28 14.00
CA VAL A 180 -2.68 -7.23 14.98
C VAL A 180 -3.52 -7.43 16.24
N PRO A 181 -2.91 -7.73 17.40
CA PRO A 181 -3.61 -7.69 18.67
C PRO A 181 -3.75 -6.23 19.15
N LYS A 182 -4.96 -5.84 19.51
CA LYS A 182 -5.23 -4.53 20.09
C LYS A 182 -6.32 -4.69 21.15
N GLU A 183 -5.99 -4.36 22.41
CA GLU A 183 -6.86 -4.64 23.55
C GLU A 183 -7.23 -6.14 23.62
N GLU A 184 -8.52 -6.47 23.65
CA GLU A 184 -9.01 -7.87 23.68
C GLU A 184 -9.37 -8.41 22.28
N LYS A 185 -9.08 -7.65 21.19
CA LYS A 185 -9.46 -7.97 19.82
C LYS A 185 -8.26 -8.33 18.96
N LEU A 186 -8.54 -9.08 17.90
CA LEU A 186 -7.58 -9.47 16.87
C LEU A 186 -8.04 -8.89 15.52
N TYR A 187 -7.14 -8.20 14.85
CA TYR A 187 -7.40 -7.56 13.56
C TYR A 187 -6.49 -8.18 12.49
N PRO A 188 -6.99 -9.11 11.68
CA PRO A 188 -6.23 -9.66 10.59
C PRO A 188 -5.97 -8.59 9.54
N VAL A 189 -4.76 -8.63 8.96
CA VAL A 189 -4.36 -7.84 7.81
C VAL A 189 -4.18 -8.81 6.65
N PHE A 190 -4.98 -8.65 5.60
CA PHE A 190 -4.79 -9.42 4.38
C PHE A 190 -3.64 -8.86 3.56
N PHE A 191 -3.06 -9.73 2.76
CA PHE A 191 -2.19 -9.37 1.65
C PHE A 191 -2.72 -10.07 0.39
N VAL A 192 -2.84 -9.34 -0.69
CA VAL A 192 -3.29 -9.88 -1.97
C VAL A 192 -2.32 -9.53 -3.08
N VAL A 193 -2.01 -10.53 -3.91
CA VAL A 193 -1.32 -10.34 -5.19
C VAL A 193 -2.30 -10.66 -6.30
N ALA A 194 -2.35 -9.79 -7.31
CA ALA A 194 -3.14 -10.03 -8.50
C ALA A 194 -2.40 -9.54 -9.75
N THR A 195 -2.65 -10.18 -10.88
CA THR A 195 -2.00 -9.88 -12.17
C THR A 195 -2.96 -9.10 -13.07
N LYS A 196 -2.51 -7.98 -13.66
CA LYS A 196 -3.26 -7.28 -14.70
C LYS A 196 -3.37 -8.18 -15.94
N ALA A 197 -4.59 -8.41 -16.43
CA ALA A 197 -4.84 -9.19 -17.64
C ALA A 197 -4.26 -8.54 -18.91
#